data_9b1964f74a9d1a411fdce7a1f715f55c
#
_entry.id   9b1964f74a9d1a411fdce7a1f715f55c
#
_cell.length_a   1.000
_cell.length_b   1.000
_cell.length_c   1.000
_cell.angle_alpha   90.00
_cell.angle_beta   90.00
_cell.angle_gamma   90.00
#
_symmetry.space_group_name_H-M   'P 1'
#
loop_
_entity.id
_entity.type
_entity.pdbx_description
1 polymer ?
#
loop_
_entity_poly.entity_id
_entity_poly.type
_entity_poly.pdbx_seq_one_letter_code
_entity_poly.pdbx_strand_id
1 'polypeptide(L)'
;ALYGSWIYRGEPQALLDVSVFFDQRPVWGDATLAGELSASIRSDVAARPVFLVQMAQANLQARSPLSLFGAIRPDDAREGTTDLKLAMLHIASFARLKALTHGRSETSTGARLRALAEAGHLPADIVAEAISSWRFLFSLRLLARTRHGGSDHIDPASLSSWDRALLKRSLASADALRDLIRQGLLRVGA
;
A
#
# COMPACT_ATOMS: atom_id res chain seq x y z
N ALA A 1 0.67 17.33 -18.91
CA ALA A 1 -0.17 16.81 -19.95
C ALA A 1 -0.67 15.38 -19.70
N LEU A 2 0.14 14.29 -19.85
CA LEU A 2 -0.36 12.91 -19.73
C LEU A 2 -0.83 12.55 -18.31
N TYR A 3 -0.07 12.89 -17.29
CA TYR A 3 -0.41 12.65 -15.88
C TYR A 3 -1.69 13.35 -15.44
N GLY A 4 -1.84 14.62 -15.83
CA GLY A 4 -3.08 15.34 -15.59
C GLY A 4 -4.27 14.60 -16.14
N SER A 5 -4.20 14.09 -17.39
CA SER A 5 -5.33 13.37 -17.99
C SER A 5 -5.72 12.10 -17.20
N TRP A 6 -4.78 11.38 -16.62
CA TRP A 6 -5.06 10.19 -15.80
C TRP A 6 -5.73 10.55 -14.46
N ILE A 7 -5.24 11.58 -13.79
CA ILE A 7 -5.87 12.12 -12.57
C ILE A 7 -7.29 12.63 -12.89
N TYR A 8 -7.48 13.18 -14.09
CA TYR A 8 -8.76 13.76 -14.52
C TYR A 8 -9.79 12.73 -15.03
N ARG A 9 -9.41 11.61 -15.59
CA ARG A 9 -10.35 10.63 -16.16
C ARG A 9 -11.00 9.72 -15.12
N GLY A 10 -10.31 9.39 -14.03
CA GLY A 10 -10.87 8.59 -12.94
C GLY A 10 -11.21 7.15 -13.29
N GLU A 11 -10.72 6.64 -14.42
CA GLU A 11 -10.94 5.25 -14.84
C GLU A 11 -10.12 4.29 -13.98
N PRO A 12 -10.64 3.10 -13.61
CA PRO A 12 -9.93 2.15 -12.75
C PRO A 12 -8.54 1.77 -13.26
N GLN A 13 -8.39 1.57 -14.57
CA GLN A 13 -7.08 1.28 -15.17
C GLN A 13 -6.12 2.47 -15.04
N ALA A 14 -6.61 3.70 -15.26
CA ALA A 14 -5.81 4.90 -15.07
C ALA A 14 -5.34 5.07 -13.62
N LEU A 15 -6.15 4.68 -12.64
CA LEU A 15 -5.76 4.71 -11.21
C LEU A 15 -4.61 3.75 -10.91
N LEU A 16 -4.61 2.55 -11.50
CA LEU A 16 -3.51 1.60 -11.37
C LEU A 16 -2.24 2.13 -12.02
N ASP A 17 -2.32 2.62 -13.25
CA ASP A 17 -1.21 3.16 -14.01
C ASP A 17 -0.58 4.37 -13.30
N VAL A 18 -1.40 5.31 -12.83
CA VAL A 18 -0.93 6.49 -12.07
C VAL A 18 -0.28 6.08 -10.75
N SER A 19 -0.75 5.02 -10.10
CA SER A 19 -0.23 4.62 -8.78
C SER A 19 1.28 4.32 -8.81
N VAL A 20 1.80 3.81 -9.91
CA VAL A 20 3.23 3.51 -10.09
C VAL A 20 4.06 4.80 -10.18
N PHE A 21 3.50 5.85 -10.79
CA PHE A 21 4.23 7.12 -10.99
C PHE A 21 4.41 7.93 -9.71
N PHE A 22 3.61 7.70 -8.68
CA PHE A 22 3.85 8.32 -7.36
C PHE A 22 5.11 7.80 -6.66
N ASP A 23 5.70 6.71 -7.17
CA ASP A 23 6.90 6.08 -6.64
C ASP A 23 8.15 6.42 -7.48
N GLN A 24 8.01 7.34 -8.46
CA GLN A 24 9.10 7.74 -9.35
C GLN A 24 10.27 8.36 -8.59
N ARG A 25 11.48 8.09 -9.08
CA ARG A 25 12.72 8.71 -8.61
C ARG A 25 13.67 8.94 -9.79
N PRO A 26 14.45 10.02 -9.80
CA PRO A 26 15.49 10.18 -10.80
C PRO A 26 16.56 9.10 -10.60
N VAL A 27 17.03 8.51 -11.69
CA VAL A 27 18.13 7.55 -11.69
C VAL A 27 19.39 8.20 -12.26
N TRP A 28 19.21 9.11 -13.23
CA TRP A 28 20.27 9.85 -13.90
C TRP A 28 19.69 11.11 -14.54
N GLY A 29 20.53 12.12 -14.79
CA GLY A 29 20.15 13.36 -15.45
C GLY A 29 19.81 14.49 -14.47
N ASP A 30 19.06 15.48 -14.93
CA ASP A 30 18.70 16.65 -14.13
C ASP A 30 17.60 16.33 -13.12
N ALA A 31 17.97 16.34 -11.84
CA ALA A 31 17.03 16.07 -10.74
C ALA A 31 15.94 17.16 -10.59
N THR A 32 16.15 18.37 -11.13
CA THR A 32 15.14 19.44 -11.06
C THR A 32 13.88 19.07 -11.82
N LEU A 33 14.00 18.41 -12.97
CA LEU A 33 12.87 17.93 -13.78
C LEU A 33 11.99 16.93 -13.01
N ALA A 34 12.62 16.02 -12.26
CA ALA A 34 11.88 15.08 -11.42
C ALA A 34 11.19 15.79 -10.26
N GLY A 35 11.81 16.82 -9.69
CA GLY A 35 11.23 17.68 -8.66
C GLY A 35 10.00 18.44 -9.16
N GLU A 36 10.11 19.08 -10.32
CA GLU A 36 9.02 19.81 -10.97
C GLU A 36 7.85 18.89 -11.31
N LEU A 37 8.12 17.72 -11.90
CA LEU A 37 7.09 16.73 -12.20
C LEU A 37 6.36 16.26 -10.91
N SER A 38 7.12 15.96 -9.86
CA SER A 38 6.55 15.57 -8.56
C SER A 38 5.70 16.69 -7.94
N ALA A 39 6.12 17.94 -8.06
CA ALA A 39 5.37 19.09 -7.59
C ALA A 39 4.07 19.28 -8.39
N SER A 40 4.12 19.17 -9.71
CA SER A 40 2.96 19.22 -10.60
C SER A 40 1.94 18.14 -10.26
N ILE A 41 2.39 16.89 -10.09
CA ILE A 41 1.51 15.77 -9.72
C ILE A 41 0.82 16.04 -8.38
N ARG A 42 1.55 16.51 -7.35
CA ARG A 42 0.95 16.83 -6.05
C ARG A 42 -0.08 17.96 -6.15
N SER A 43 0.21 18.98 -6.95
CA SER A 43 -0.72 20.07 -7.22
C SER A 43 -2.01 19.58 -7.88
N ASP A 44 -1.89 18.71 -8.90
CA ASP A 44 -3.04 18.13 -9.59
C ASP A 44 -3.89 17.25 -8.67
N VAL A 45 -3.25 16.45 -7.80
CA VAL A 45 -3.94 15.62 -6.80
C VAL A 45 -4.65 16.49 -5.76
N ALA A 46 -4.00 17.55 -5.26
CA ALA A 46 -4.58 18.46 -4.28
C ALA A 46 -5.80 19.22 -4.86
N ALA A 47 -5.75 19.57 -6.16
CA ALA A 47 -6.86 20.19 -6.86
C ALA A 47 -8.05 19.25 -7.08
N ARG A 48 -7.88 17.93 -6.81
CA ARG A 48 -8.87 16.91 -7.14
C ARG A 48 -9.11 15.87 -6.04
N PRO A 49 -9.78 16.24 -4.94
CA PRO A 49 -10.06 15.32 -3.82
C PRO A 49 -10.76 14.03 -4.24
N VAL A 50 -11.63 14.10 -5.27
CA VAL A 50 -12.31 12.93 -5.84
C VAL A 50 -11.35 11.84 -6.31
N PHE A 51 -10.17 12.19 -6.81
CA PHE A 51 -9.15 11.23 -7.20
C PHE A 51 -8.66 10.38 -6.01
N LEU A 52 -8.46 11.00 -4.85
CA LEU A 52 -8.06 10.29 -3.62
C LEU A 52 -9.17 9.34 -3.14
N VAL A 53 -10.44 9.75 -3.29
CA VAL A 53 -11.60 8.90 -2.99
C VAL A 53 -11.62 7.68 -3.90
N GLN A 54 -11.42 7.86 -5.21
CA GLN A 54 -11.35 6.77 -6.18
C GLN A 54 -10.18 5.82 -5.92
N MET A 55 -8.98 6.34 -5.58
CA MET A 55 -7.85 5.51 -5.16
C MET A 55 -8.16 4.69 -3.92
N ALA A 56 -8.84 5.28 -2.94
CA ALA A 56 -9.25 4.60 -1.72
C ALA A 56 -10.24 3.47 -2.03
N GLN A 57 -11.24 3.74 -2.87
CA GLN A 57 -12.23 2.74 -3.32
C GLN A 57 -11.56 1.59 -4.07
N ALA A 58 -10.66 1.88 -5.02
CA ALA A 58 -9.92 0.86 -5.75
C ALA A 58 -9.08 -0.03 -4.81
N ASN A 59 -8.45 0.55 -3.77
CA ASN A 59 -7.74 -0.23 -2.77
C ASN A 59 -8.66 -1.17 -1.99
N LEU A 60 -9.87 -0.74 -1.66
CA LEU A 60 -10.83 -1.52 -0.90
C LEU A 60 -11.47 -2.67 -1.71
N GLN A 61 -11.39 -2.67 -3.04
CA GLN A 61 -11.83 -3.79 -3.87
C GLN A 61 -10.94 -5.02 -3.69
N ALA A 62 -9.66 -4.84 -3.38
CA ALA A 62 -8.78 -5.93 -3.06
C ALA A 62 -9.22 -6.63 -1.76
N ARG A 63 -9.20 -7.97 -1.76
CA ARG A 63 -9.72 -8.78 -0.62
C ARG A 63 -8.87 -8.59 0.63
N SER A 64 -9.50 -8.71 1.80
CA SER A 64 -8.78 -8.82 3.07
C SER A 64 -7.95 -10.10 3.09
N PRO A 65 -6.69 -10.06 3.57
CA PRO A 65 -5.87 -11.25 3.74
C PRO A 65 -6.34 -12.15 4.90
N LEU A 66 -7.27 -11.66 5.72
CA LEU A 66 -7.86 -12.40 6.82
C LEU A 66 -9.34 -12.66 6.60
N SER A 67 -9.83 -13.77 7.13
CA SER A 67 -11.27 -14.06 7.24
C SER A 67 -11.91 -13.21 8.34
N LEU A 68 -13.23 -13.19 8.40
CA LEU A 68 -13.99 -12.51 9.45
C LEU A 68 -13.64 -12.99 10.88
N PHE A 69 -13.16 -14.22 11.00
CA PHE A 69 -12.72 -14.81 12.28
C PHE A 69 -11.22 -14.66 12.52
N GLY A 70 -10.53 -13.83 11.73
CA GLY A 70 -9.10 -13.58 11.86
C GLY A 70 -8.22 -14.77 11.48
N ALA A 71 -8.72 -15.76 10.76
CA ALA A 71 -7.89 -16.81 10.17
C ALA A 71 -7.22 -16.29 8.88
N ILE A 72 -6.02 -16.77 8.59
CA ILE A 72 -5.32 -16.48 7.34
C ILE A 72 -6.19 -17.02 6.20
N ARG A 73 -6.53 -16.16 5.25
CA ARG A 73 -7.34 -16.53 4.09
C ARG A 73 -6.45 -17.19 3.04
N PRO A 74 -6.80 -18.38 2.57
CA PRO A 74 -6.09 -18.98 1.45
C PRO A 74 -6.35 -18.18 0.17
N ASP A 75 -5.42 -18.28 -0.76
CA ASP A 75 -5.58 -17.76 -2.10
C ASP A 75 -6.57 -18.64 -2.89
N ASP A 76 -7.47 -18.00 -3.64
CA ASP A 76 -8.49 -18.73 -4.42
C ASP A 76 -7.87 -19.47 -5.61
N ALA A 77 -6.74 -19.00 -6.14
CA ALA A 77 -6.06 -19.58 -7.29
C ALA A 77 -5.03 -20.66 -6.90
N ARG A 78 -4.63 -20.68 -5.62
CA ARG A 78 -3.59 -21.60 -5.11
C ARG A 78 -3.97 -22.09 -3.72
N GLU A 79 -4.78 -23.14 -3.68
CA GLU A 79 -5.28 -23.76 -2.45
C GLU A 79 -4.17 -23.99 -1.42
N GLY A 80 -4.47 -23.69 -0.16
CA GLY A 80 -3.53 -23.83 0.97
C GLY A 80 -2.47 -22.74 1.08
N THR A 81 -2.35 -21.84 0.10
CA THR A 81 -1.35 -20.77 0.12
C THR A 81 -1.95 -19.38 0.40
N THR A 82 -1.09 -18.43 0.74
CA THR A 82 -1.45 -17.02 0.96
C THR A 82 -0.63 -16.11 0.08
N ASP A 83 -1.27 -15.15 -0.58
CA ASP A 83 -0.61 -14.14 -1.41
C ASP A 83 -0.01 -13.03 -0.52
N LEU A 84 1.32 -13.03 -0.41
CA LEU A 84 2.07 -12.02 0.34
C LEU A 84 2.08 -10.66 -0.37
N LYS A 85 2.00 -10.65 -1.71
CA LYS A 85 1.97 -9.42 -2.50
C LYS A 85 0.70 -8.62 -2.21
N LEU A 86 -0.43 -9.31 -2.06
CA LEU A 86 -1.72 -8.67 -1.74
C LEU A 86 -1.68 -7.96 -0.38
N ALA A 87 -1.15 -8.62 0.66
CA ALA A 87 -1.00 -8.01 1.97
C ALA A 87 -0.07 -6.79 1.95
N MET A 88 1.05 -6.89 1.24
CA MET A 88 1.96 -5.76 1.04
C MET A 88 1.30 -4.61 0.27
N LEU A 89 0.45 -4.92 -0.72
CA LEU A 89 -0.30 -3.92 -1.47
C LEU A 89 -1.16 -3.04 -0.55
N HIS A 90 -1.84 -3.62 0.44
CA HIS A 90 -2.66 -2.85 1.39
C HIS A 90 -1.82 -1.84 2.18
N ILE A 91 -0.66 -2.25 2.71
CA ILE A 91 0.24 -1.35 3.45
C ILE A 91 0.79 -0.24 2.54
N ALA A 92 1.26 -0.60 1.34
CA ALA A 92 1.83 0.37 0.40
C ALA A 92 0.78 1.38 -0.09
N SER A 93 -0.42 0.91 -0.41
CA SER A 93 -1.52 1.76 -0.88
C SER A 93 -2.01 2.69 0.22
N PHE A 94 -2.13 2.22 1.46
CA PHE A 94 -2.45 3.07 2.61
C PHE A 94 -1.40 4.18 2.78
N ALA A 95 -0.11 3.82 2.81
CA ALA A 95 0.97 4.79 2.97
C ALA A 95 0.98 5.82 1.84
N ARG A 96 0.76 5.38 0.59
CA ARG A 96 0.69 6.26 -0.58
C ARG A 96 -0.52 7.19 -0.50
N LEU A 97 -1.70 6.67 -0.24
CA LEU A 97 -2.93 7.44 -0.14
C LEU A 97 -2.81 8.53 0.94
N LYS A 98 -2.36 8.17 2.15
CA LYS A 98 -2.16 9.12 3.25
C LYS A 98 -1.09 10.15 2.94
N ALA A 99 0.04 9.75 2.34
CA ALA A 99 1.08 10.69 1.92
C ALA A 99 0.54 11.71 0.90
N LEU A 100 -0.20 11.27 -0.10
CA LEU A 100 -0.83 12.17 -1.09
C LEU A 100 -1.85 13.09 -0.45
N THR A 101 -2.70 12.58 0.45
CA THR A 101 -3.69 13.39 1.19
C THR A 101 -3.03 14.55 1.95
N HIS A 102 -1.82 14.33 2.47
CA HIS A 102 -1.07 15.32 3.25
C HIS A 102 0.06 16.00 2.48
N GLY A 103 0.05 15.92 1.13
CA GLY A 103 1.02 16.59 0.26
C GLY A 103 2.48 16.15 0.45
N ARG A 104 2.71 14.93 0.98
CA ARG A 104 4.06 14.40 1.24
C ARG A 104 4.72 13.96 -0.06
N SER A 105 6.04 14.09 -0.13
CA SER A 105 6.83 13.82 -1.34
C SER A 105 7.61 12.50 -1.31
N GLU A 106 7.61 11.81 -0.20
CA GLU A 106 8.32 10.55 -0.01
C GLU A 106 7.80 9.48 -1.00
N THR A 107 8.69 8.67 -1.55
CA THR A 107 8.34 7.67 -2.57
C THR A 107 8.29 6.24 -2.02
N SER A 108 9.07 5.92 -0.97
CA SER A 108 9.05 4.57 -0.38
C SER A 108 8.00 4.44 0.72
N THR A 109 7.40 3.25 0.83
CA THR A 109 6.38 2.93 1.85
C THR A 109 6.83 3.29 3.26
N GLY A 110 8.04 2.89 3.64
CA GLY A 110 8.56 3.17 4.98
C GLY A 110 8.86 4.65 5.22
N ALA A 111 9.33 5.40 4.22
CA ALA A 111 9.56 6.84 4.35
C ALA A 111 8.24 7.59 4.50
N ARG A 112 7.22 7.25 3.69
CA ARG A 112 5.87 7.82 3.82
C ARG A 112 5.29 7.65 5.21
N LEU A 113 5.34 6.42 5.73
CA LEU A 113 4.81 6.13 7.05
C LEU A 113 5.54 6.92 8.16
N ARG A 114 6.88 6.99 8.12
CA ARG A 114 7.64 7.80 9.08
C ARG A 114 7.30 9.28 9.00
N ALA A 115 7.31 9.83 7.80
CA ALA A 115 6.99 11.25 7.60
C ALA A 115 5.57 11.62 8.06
N LEU A 116 4.60 10.70 7.94
CA LEU A 116 3.25 10.89 8.46
C LEU A 116 3.19 10.86 9.99
N ALA A 117 4.00 10.01 10.65
CA ALA A 117 4.11 10.01 12.11
C ALA A 117 4.80 11.27 12.63
N GLU A 118 5.93 11.65 12.04
CA GLU A 118 6.69 12.86 12.40
C GLU A 118 5.85 14.15 12.27
N ALA A 119 4.94 14.17 11.29
CA ALA A 119 4.00 15.27 11.10
C ALA A 119 2.71 15.15 11.97
N GLY A 120 2.58 14.15 12.82
CA GLY A 120 1.42 13.94 13.68
C GLY A 120 0.14 13.49 12.96
N HIS A 121 0.24 13.06 11.70
CA HIS A 121 -0.91 12.59 10.91
C HIS A 121 -1.27 11.13 11.19
N LEU A 122 -0.38 10.36 11.76
CA LEU A 122 -0.59 8.97 12.18
C LEU A 122 0.04 8.72 13.55
N PRO A 123 -0.60 7.89 14.40
CA PRO A 123 0.01 7.43 15.65
C PRO A 123 1.31 6.66 15.41
N ALA A 124 2.33 6.92 16.24
CA ALA A 124 3.66 6.33 16.09
C ALA A 124 3.67 4.80 16.23
N ASP A 125 2.82 4.26 17.09
CA ASP A 125 2.65 2.81 17.30
C ASP A 125 2.07 2.12 16.08
N ILE A 126 1.05 2.69 15.42
CA ILE A 126 0.49 2.19 14.15
C ILE A 126 1.56 2.19 13.06
N VAL A 127 2.37 3.25 12.98
CA VAL A 127 3.44 3.35 11.99
C VAL A 127 4.55 2.33 12.25
N ALA A 128 4.96 2.15 13.50
CA ALA A 128 5.97 1.15 13.89
C ALA A 128 5.50 -0.27 13.53
N GLU A 129 4.25 -0.62 13.84
CA GLU A 129 3.66 -1.91 13.50
C GLU A 129 3.57 -2.11 11.98
N ALA A 130 3.13 -1.11 11.23
CA ALA A 130 3.02 -1.17 9.77
C ALA A 130 4.39 -1.36 9.10
N ILE A 131 5.43 -0.65 9.56
CA ILE A 131 6.79 -0.78 9.04
C ILE A 131 7.37 -2.16 9.36
N SER A 132 7.16 -2.66 10.58
CA SER A 132 7.59 -3.98 11.02
C SER A 132 6.94 -5.08 10.18
N SER A 133 5.62 -5.00 10.00
CA SER A 133 4.83 -5.90 9.17
C SER A 133 5.27 -5.87 7.71
N TRP A 134 5.49 -4.68 7.14
CA TRP A 134 6.01 -4.51 5.79
C TRP A 134 7.35 -5.21 5.59
N ARG A 135 8.29 -5.01 6.52
CA ARG A 135 9.63 -5.63 6.45
C ARG A 135 9.55 -7.14 6.54
N PHE A 136 8.75 -7.67 7.46
CA PHE A 136 8.57 -9.12 7.60
C PHE A 136 7.95 -9.73 6.34
N LEU A 137 6.84 -9.17 5.85
CA LEU A 137 6.19 -9.64 4.63
C LEU A 137 7.13 -9.58 3.42
N PHE A 138 7.93 -8.51 3.30
CA PHE A 138 8.92 -8.38 2.23
C PHE A 138 9.99 -9.46 2.31
N SER A 139 10.55 -9.72 3.49
CA SER A 139 11.55 -10.76 3.70
C SER A 139 10.99 -12.15 3.41
N LEU A 140 9.77 -12.42 3.88
CA LEU A 140 9.09 -13.69 3.64
C LEU A 140 8.77 -13.88 2.14
N ARG A 141 8.33 -12.83 1.47
CA ARG A 141 8.10 -12.83 0.02
C ARG A 141 9.37 -13.07 -0.76
N LEU A 142 10.48 -12.44 -0.39
CA LEU A 142 11.77 -12.66 -1.03
C LEU A 142 12.21 -14.12 -0.88
N LEU A 143 12.05 -14.69 0.31
CA LEU A 143 12.34 -16.08 0.59
C LEU A 143 11.44 -17.03 -0.24
N ALA A 144 10.14 -16.75 -0.33
CA ALA A 144 9.21 -17.52 -1.15
C ALA A 144 9.62 -17.49 -2.64
N ARG A 145 9.96 -16.33 -3.17
CA ARG A 145 10.40 -16.15 -4.56
C ARG A 145 11.69 -16.91 -4.89
N THR A 146 12.64 -16.93 -3.96
CA THR A 146 13.92 -17.65 -4.17
C THR A 146 13.74 -19.17 -4.08
N ARG A 147 12.83 -19.66 -3.23
CA ARG A 147 12.61 -21.10 -3.03
C ARG A 147 11.60 -21.71 -4.01
N HIS A 148 10.64 -20.94 -4.48
CA HIS A 148 9.49 -21.44 -5.26
C HIS A 148 9.37 -20.79 -6.65
N GLY A 149 10.49 -20.63 -7.35
CA GLY A 149 10.49 -20.21 -8.76
C GLY A 149 9.83 -18.88 -9.05
N GLY A 150 9.98 -17.88 -8.16
CA GLY A 150 9.43 -16.55 -8.36
C GLY A 150 8.01 -16.35 -7.83
N SER A 151 7.43 -17.33 -7.12
CA SER A 151 6.09 -17.23 -6.54
C SER A 151 6.03 -16.18 -5.40
N ASP A 152 4.95 -15.42 -5.36
CA ASP A 152 4.63 -14.49 -4.26
C ASP A 152 3.77 -15.17 -3.16
N HIS A 153 3.53 -16.48 -3.28
CA HIS A 153 2.67 -17.26 -2.38
C HIS A 153 3.50 -18.09 -1.42
N ILE A 154 2.96 -18.27 -0.23
CA ILE A 154 3.51 -19.14 0.80
C ILE A 154 2.42 -20.03 1.39
N ASP A 155 2.77 -21.29 1.69
CA ASP A 155 1.93 -22.14 2.53
C ASP A 155 2.21 -21.80 4.01
N PRO A 156 1.22 -21.24 4.75
CA PRO A 156 1.40 -20.93 6.17
C PRO A 156 1.69 -22.17 7.03
N ALA A 157 1.29 -23.38 6.56
CA ALA A 157 1.54 -24.61 7.30
C ALA A 157 3.03 -25.02 7.24
N SER A 158 3.75 -24.60 6.21
CA SER A 158 5.19 -24.84 6.07
C SER A 158 6.06 -23.98 6.98
N LEU A 159 5.49 -22.94 7.62
CA LEU A 159 6.19 -22.02 8.51
C LEU A 159 6.32 -22.60 9.93
N SER A 160 7.38 -22.16 10.64
CA SER A 160 7.44 -22.36 12.08
C SER A 160 6.23 -21.75 12.79
N SER A 161 5.92 -22.20 14.01
CA SER A 161 4.83 -21.62 14.80
C SER A 161 5.04 -20.12 15.05
N TRP A 162 6.28 -19.70 15.24
CA TRP A 162 6.66 -18.30 15.42
C TRP A 162 6.43 -17.47 14.14
N ASP A 163 6.97 -17.92 13.01
CA ASP A 163 6.81 -17.20 11.74
C ASP A 163 5.35 -17.12 11.31
N ARG A 164 4.58 -18.18 11.59
CA ARG A 164 3.13 -18.19 11.33
C ARG A 164 2.38 -17.18 12.20
N ALA A 165 2.74 -17.06 13.48
CA ALA A 165 2.16 -16.06 14.36
C ALA A 165 2.52 -14.65 13.90
N LEU A 166 3.76 -14.41 13.46
CA LEU A 166 4.23 -13.15 12.94
C LEU A 166 3.57 -12.82 11.58
N LEU A 167 3.38 -13.81 10.71
CA LEU A 167 2.60 -13.66 9.49
C LEU A 167 1.17 -13.21 9.79
N LYS A 168 0.48 -13.90 10.69
CA LYS A 168 -0.89 -13.55 11.08
C LYS A 168 -0.97 -12.12 11.63
N ARG A 169 -0.04 -11.72 12.48
CA ARG A 169 0.06 -10.35 13.01
C ARG A 169 0.28 -9.33 11.89
N SER A 170 1.15 -9.62 10.95
CA SER A 170 1.45 -8.72 9.83
C SER A 170 0.26 -8.57 8.87
N LEU A 171 -0.49 -9.65 8.64
CA LEU A 171 -1.73 -9.61 7.87
C LEU A 171 -2.82 -8.80 8.60
N ALA A 172 -2.91 -8.93 9.93
CA ALA A 172 -3.85 -8.14 10.74
C ALA A 172 -3.51 -6.63 10.70
N SER A 173 -2.21 -6.29 10.74
CA SER A 173 -1.76 -4.91 10.54
C SER A 173 -2.18 -4.36 9.17
N ALA A 174 -1.99 -5.12 8.11
CA ALA A 174 -2.42 -4.72 6.76
C ALA A 174 -3.94 -4.51 6.67
N ASP A 175 -4.72 -5.36 7.30
CA ASP A 175 -6.19 -5.27 7.32
C ASP A 175 -6.67 -4.08 8.16
N ALA A 176 -6.03 -3.81 9.30
CA ALA A 176 -6.32 -2.62 10.11
C ALA A 176 -6.07 -1.31 9.34
N LEU A 177 -5.00 -1.23 8.55
CA LEU A 177 -4.75 -0.07 7.69
C LEU A 177 -5.80 0.08 6.59
N ARG A 178 -6.28 -1.03 6.04
CA ARG A 178 -7.39 -1.06 5.08
C ARG A 178 -8.69 -0.54 5.70
N ASP A 179 -8.96 -0.90 6.96
CA ASP A 179 -10.12 -0.39 7.69
C ASP A 179 -10.03 1.11 7.99
N LEU A 180 -8.85 1.63 8.25
CA LEU A 180 -8.63 3.09 8.36
C LEU A 180 -8.95 3.83 7.05
N ILE A 181 -8.66 3.23 5.89
CA ILE A 181 -9.10 3.80 4.59
C ILE A 181 -10.62 3.83 4.51
N ARG A 182 -11.30 2.71 4.85
CA ARG A 182 -12.75 2.59 4.82
C ARG A 182 -13.43 3.62 5.71
N GLN A 183 -12.96 3.77 6.95
CA GLN A 183 -13.47 4.77 7.89
C GLN A 183 -13.27 6.20 7.39
N GLY A 184 -12.14 6.48 6.75
CA GLY A 184 -11.88 7.79 6.13
C GLY A 184 -12.88 8.13 5.02
N LEU A 185 -13.23 7.16 4.18
CA LEU A 185 -14.24 7.35 3.11
C LEU A 185 -15.64 7.65 3.67
N LEU A 186 -16.04 6.97 4.75
CA LEU A 186 -17.35 7.19 5.39
C LEU A 186 -17.48 8.61 5.96
N ARG A 187 -16.36 9.22 6.40
CA ARG A 187 -16.35 10.60 6.91
C ARG A 187 -16.40 11.68 5.82
N VAL A 188 -16.01 11.34 4.60
CA VAL A 188 -16.03 12.26 3.45
C VAL A 188 -17.41 12.26 2.78
N GLY A 189 -18.19 11.19 2.94
CA GLY A 189 -19.53 11.03 2.36
C GLY A 189 -20.69 11.45 3.29
N ALA A 190 -20.38 11.88 4.51
CA ALA A 190 -21.35 12.39 5.50
C ALA A 190 -21.26 13.92 5.59
#